data_51ca3442b4f65493648b663d0e8ff283
#
_entry.id   51ca3442b4f65493648b663d0e8ff283
#
_cell.length_a   1.000
_cell.length_b   1.000
_cell.length_c   1.000
_cell.angle_alpha   90.00
_cell.angle_beta   90.00
_cell.angle_gamma   90.00
#
_symmetry.space_group_name_H-M   'P 1'
#
loop_
_entity.id
_entity.type
_entity.pdbx_description
1 polymer ?
#
loop_
_entity_poly.entity_id
_entity_poly.type
_entity_poly.pdbx_seq_one_letter_code
_entity_poly.pdbx_strand_id
1 'polypeptide(L)'
;MKQKHEFKSIVAETLLIPLYMRAKESHRDNPILNDKTAERLADNLEYDYSKFDGAKLSEVGCVVRGWYFDHAVQQFIKTHPNPVVVNVGCGLDTRFQRIGNGKAIFYDMDLPEVISLRRELIHEQPGNVYIAASLLETDWMDDLLRKHRSEEHTSELQS
;
A
#
# COMPACT_ATOMS: atom_id res chain seq x y z
N MET A 1 -18.78 14.55 5.66
CA MET A 1 -19.84 13.75 5.01
C MET A 1 -19.21 12.43 4.62
N LYS A 2 -19.70 11.27 5.15
CA LYS A 2 -19.12 9.96 4.82
C LYS A 2 -19.37 9.64 3.34
N GLN A 3 -18.37 9.10 2.67
CA GLN A 3 -18.50 8.68 1.27
C GLN A 3 -19.18 7.31 1.23
N LYS A 4 -20.34 7.25 0.57
CA LYS A 4 -21.02 6.00 0.30
C LYS A 4 -20.35 5.34 -0.90
N HIS A 5 -19.59 4.26 -0.65
CA HIS A 5 -18.99 3.45 -1.69
C HIS A 5 -19.69 2.08 -1.72
N GLU A 6 -20.30 1.73 -2.84
CA GLU A 6 -20.86 0.38 -3.02
C GLU A 6 -19.72 -0.58 -3.38
N PHE A 7 -19.28 -1.38 -2.42
CA PHE A 7 -18.34 -2.47 -2.66
C PHE A 7 -19.08 -3.62 -3.35
N LYS A 8 -19.09 -3.61 -4.68
CA LYS A 8 -19.90 -4.52 -5.52
C LYS A 8 -19.32 -5.93 -5.65
N SER A 9 -18.14 -6.20 -5.12
CA SER A 9 -17.50 -7.53 -5.22
C SER A 9 -16.97 -7.99 -3.87
N ILE A 10 -16.95 -9.32 -3.68
CA ILE A 10 -16.32 -9.96 -2.52
C ILE A 10 -14.85 -9.55 -2.40
N VAL A 11 -14.14 -9.38 -3.52
CA VAL A 11 -12.75 -8.94 -3.56
C VAL A 11 -12.61 -7.54 -2.95
N ALA A 12 -13.44 -6.59 -3.38
CA ALA A 12 -13.42 -5.23 -2.84
C ALA A 12 -13.70 -5.21 -1.33
N GLU A 13 -14.60 -6.05 -0.86
CA GLU A 13 -14.93 -6.15 0.57
C GLU A 13 -13.78 -6.73 1.40
N THR A 14 -13.05 -7.74 0.88
CA THR A 14 -11.90 -8.33 1.58
C THR A 14 -10.73 -7.35 1.72
N LEU A 15 -10.61 -6.34 0.86
CA LEU A 15 -9.60 -5.28 0.97
C LEU A 15 -9.81 -4.38 2.20
N LEU A 16 -11.06 -4.29 2.67
CA LEU A 16 -11.40 -3.50 3.86
C LEU A 16 -10.93 -4.13 5.16
N ILE A 17 -10.74 -5.45 5.21
CA ILE A 17 -10.30 -6.13 6.43
C ILE A 17 -8.92 -5.63 6.89
N PRO A 18 -7.84 -5.70 6.07
CA PRO A 18 -6.54 -5.20 6.50
C PRO A 18 -6.53 -3.68 6.72
N LEU A 19 -7.32 -2.92 5.97
CA LEU A 19 -7.47 -1.48 6.16
C LEU A 19 -8.03 -1.19 7.57
N TYR A 20 -9.17 -1.81 7.90
CA TYR A 20 -9.83 -1.62 9.19
C TYR A 20 -8.95 -2.07 10.37
N MET A 21 -8.24 -3.21 10.25
CA MET A 21 -7.37 -3.70 11.31
C MET A 21 -6.22 -2.72 11.59
N ARG A 22 -5.63 -2.10 10.57
CA ARG A 22 -4.60 -1.05 10.76
C ARG A 22 -5.19 0.24 11.34
N ALA A 23 -6.37 0.65 10.88
CA ALA A 23 -7.07 1.79 11.45
C ALA A 23 -7.37 1.59 12.94
N LYS A 24 -7.92 0.45 13.31
CA LYS A 24 -8.25 0.08 14.68
C LYS A 24 -7.01 0.03 15.58
N GLU A 25 -5.91 -0.54 15.10
CA GLU A 25 -4.63 -0.55 15.81
C GLU A 25 -4.11 0.86 16.08
N SER A 26 -4.23 1.74 15.09
CA SER A 26 -3.73 3.11 15.17
C SER A 26 -4.46 3.97 16.21
N HIS A 27 -5.66 3.58 16.65
CA HIS A 27 -6.41 4.25 17.71
C HIS A 27 -5.96 3.87 19.13
N ARG A 28 -5.05 2.91 19.28
CA ARG A 28 -4.54 2.52 20.61
C ARG A 28 -3.58 3.55 21.15
N ASP A 29 -3.47 3.64 22.47
CA ASP A 29 -2.52 4.55 23.13
C ASP A 29 -1.07 4.29 22.74
N ASN A 30 -0.70 3.00 22.56
CA ASN A 30 0.64 2.56 22.14
C ASN A 30 0.53 1.58 20.96
N PRO A 31 0.28 2.05 19.74
CA PRO A 31 0.08 1.18 18.60
C PRO A 31 1.38 0.55 18.14
N ILE A 32 1.35 -0.74 17.79
CA ILE A 32 2.46 -1.44 17.10
C ILE A 32 2.69 -0.84 15.72
N LEU A 33 1.60 -0.48 15.03
CA LEU A 33 1.60 0.14 13.72
C LEU A 33 0.68 1.37 13.74
N ASN A 34 1.22 2.53 13.40
CA ASN A 34 0.46 3.77 13.32
C ASN A 34 0.19 4.12 11.84
N ASP A 35 -1.07 4.00 11.41
CA ASP A 35 -1.51 4.22 10.03
C ASP A 35 -2.63 5.28 9.97
N LYS A 36 -2.23 6.55 10.02
CA LYS A 36 -3.18 7.68 9.99
C LYS A 36 -3.98 7.77 8.69
N THR A 37 -3.45 7.23 7.61
CA THR A 37 -4.19 7.17 6.34
C THR A 37 -5.27 6.10 6.41
N ALA A 38 -4.99 4.93 6.98
CA ALA A 38 -5.99 3.90 7.19
C ALA A 38 -7.11 4.36 8.14
N GLU A 39 -6.77 5.06 9.23
CA GLU A 39 -7.79 5.68 10.12
C GLU A 39 -8.73 6.58 9.33
N ARG A 40 -8.16 7.56 8.61
CA ARG A 40 -8.96 8.52 7.83
C ARG A 40 -9.84 7.83 6.79
N LEU A 41 -9.33 6.81 6.12
CA LEU A 41 -10.10 6.07 5.11
C LEU A 41 -11.24 5.29 5.77
N ALA A 42 -10.98 4.56 6.85
CA ALA A 42 -11.99 3.79 7.56
C ALA A 42 -13.10 4.69 8.14
N ASP A 43 -12.74 5.87 8.67
CA ASP A 43 -13.68 6.82 9.24
C ASP A 43 -14.56 7.50 8.18
N ASN A 44 -14.02 7.71 6.97
CA ASN A 44 -14.73 8.40 5.88
C ASN A 44 -15.57 7.45 5.02
N LEU A 45 -15.31 6.16 5.03
CA LEU A 45 -16.12 5.19 4.32
C LEU A 45 -17.40 4.87 5.10
N GLU A 46 -18.55 4.87 4.41
CA GLU A 46 -19.81 4.40 4.96
C GLU A 46 -19.89 2.87 4.84
N TYR A 47 -19.31 2.17 5.81
CA TYR A 47 -19.24 0.72 5.83
C TYR A 47 -19.40 0.19 7.26
N ASP A 48 -20.12 -0.93 7.42
CA ASP A 48 -20.26 -1.60 8.71
C ASP A 48 -19.09 -2.55 8.96
N TYR A 49 -18.11 -2.07 9.72
CA TYR A 49 -16.92 -2.84 10.09
C TYR A 49 -17.15 -3.81 11.26
N SER A 50 -18.28 -3.75 11.95
CA SER A 50 -18.55 -4.54 13.18
C SER A 50 -18.42 -6.05 12.93
N LYS A 51 -18.71 -6.50 11.72
CA LYS A 51 -18.54 -7.90 11.30
C LYS A 51 -17.10 -8.41 11.38
N PHE A 52 -16.12 -7.53 11.45
CA PHE A 52 -14.70 -7.88 11.57
C PHE A 52 -14.18 -7.88 13.02
N ASP A 53 -14.96 -7.38 13.98
CA ASP A 53 -14.51 -7.21 15.38
C ASP A 53 -14.21 -8.51 16.13
N GLY A 54 -14.78 -9.65 15.69
CA GLY A 54 -14.48 -10.95 16.27
C GLY A 54 -13.15 -11.59 15.85
N ALA A 55 -12.46 -11.03 14.86
CA ALA A 55 -11.31 -11.66 14.20
C ALA A 55 -9.95 -11.24 14.83
N LYS A 56 -9.78 -11.43 16.15
CA LYS A 56 -8.58 -11.00 16.90
C LYS A 56 -7.26 -11.55 16.33
N LEU A 57 -7.21 -12.80 15.88
CA LEU A 57 -5.99 -13.38 15.29
C LEU A 57 -5.67 -12.72 13.93
N SER A 58 -6.68 -12.41 13.13
CA SER A 58 -6.50 -11.69 11.87
C SER A 58 -6.04 -10.24 12.11
N GLU A 59 -6.56 -9.59 13.16
CA GLU A 59 -6.14 -8.25 13.59
C GLU A 59 -4.63 -8.25 13.89
N VAL A 60 -4.18 -9.09 14.81
CA VAL A 60 -2.76 -9.20 15.18
C VAL A 60 -1.91 -9.57 13.97
N GLY A 61 -2.36 -10.53 13.15
CA GLY A 61 -1.64 -10.95 11.95
C GLY A 61 -1.46 -9.84 10.93
N CYS A 62 -2.49 -9.04 10.66
CA CYS A 62 -2.42 -7.90 9.74
C CYS A 62 -1.47 -6.81 10.26
N VAL A 63 -1.55 -6.49 11.55
CA VAL A 63 -0.74 -5.44 12.18
C VAL A 63 0.74 -5.83 12.22
N VAL A 64 1.06 -7.03 12.75
CA VAL A 64 2.44 -7.52 12.86
C VAL A 64 3.09 -7.68 11.47
N ARG A 65 2.34 -8.21 10.49
CA ARG A 65 2.83 -8.29 9.11
C ARG A 65 3.13 -6.91 8.53
N GLY A 66 2.24 -5.93 8.73
CA GLY A 66 2.45 -4.56 8.30
C GLY A 66 3.70 -3.95 8.91
N TRP A 67 3.84 -4.05 10.22
CA TRP A 67 5.01 -3.58 10.97
C TRP A 67 6.31 -4.23 10.49
N TYR A 68 6.33 -5.55 10.35
CA TYR A 68 7.52 -6.30 9.91
C TYR A 68 7.99 -5.87 8.51
N PHE A 69 7.07 -5.80 7.55
CA PHE A 69 7.42 -5.39 6.19
C PHE A 69 7.80 -3.91 6.11
N ASP A 70 7.18 -3.04 6.89
CA ASP A 70 7.58 -1.63 6.95
C ASP A 70 9.01 -1.49 7.44
N HIS A 71 9.40 -2.23 8.48
CA HIS A 71 10.77 -2.24 8.98
C HIS A 71 11.77 -2.82 7.97
N ALA A 72 11.45 -3.93 7.33
CA ALA A 72 12.29 -4.54 6.32
C ALA A 72 12.55 -3.59 5.14
N VAL A 73 11.48 -2.95 4.64
CA VAL A 73 11.58 -1.97 3.55
C VAL A 73 12.35 -0.73 3.98
N GLN A 74 12.15 -0.21 5.19
CA GLN A 74 12.92 0.92 5.71
C GLN A 74 14.42 0.60 5.80
N GLN A 75 14.80 -0.60 6.22
CA GLN A 75 16.21 -1.03 6.25
C GLN A 75 16.77 -1.11 4.83
N PHE A 76 16.04 -1.68 3.89
CA PHE A 76 16.44 -1.72 2.49
C PHE A 76 16.69 -0.31 1.92
N ILE A 77 15.74 0.62 2.12
CA ILE A 77 15.85 2.01 1.67
C ILE A 77 17.08 2.73 2.25
N LYS A 78 17.46 2.41 3.50
CA LYS A 78 18.64 3.02 4.15
C LYS A 78 19.96 2.58 3.53
N THR A 79 20.02 1.34 3.04
CA THR A 79 21.26 0.69 2.61
C THR A 79 21.50 0.70 1.10
N HIS A 80 20.48 1.11 0.30
CA HIS A 80 20.57 1.11 -1.16
C HIS A 80 20.43 2.54 -1.71
N PRO A 81 21.27 2.95 -2.66
CA PRO A 81 21.06 4.16 -3.45
C PRO A 81 19.89 3.95 -4.41
N ASN A 82 19.06 4.97 -4.61
CA ASN A 82 17.91 4.95 -5.55
C ASN A 82 17.02 3.69 -5.42
N PRO A 83 16.54 3.36 -4.20
CA PRO A 83 15.83 2.11 -3.99
C PRO A 83 14.46 2.13 -4.67
N VAL A 84 14.12 1.02 -5.32
CA VAL A 84 12.80 0.77 -5.90
C VAL A 84 12.09 -0.29 -5.07
N VAL A 85 10.86 -0.01 -4.67
CA VAL A 85 10.03 -0.90 -3.86
C VAL A 85 8.77 -1.25 -4.66
N VAL A 86 8.55 -2.53 -4.90
CA VAL A 86 7.31 -3.00 -5.54
C VAL A 86 6.45 -3.71 -4.49
N ASN A 87 5.26 -3.17 -4.24
CA ASN A 87 4.28 -3.72 -3.32
C ASN A 87 3.23 -4.50 -4.11
N VAL A 88 3.43 -5.80 -4.24
CA VAL A 88 2.58 -6.70 -5.02
C VAL A 88 1.34 -7.10 -4.22
N GLY A 89 0.16 -7.06 -4.85
CA GLY A 89 -1.11 -7.29 -4.16
C GLY A 89 -1.38 -6.20 -3.14
N CYS A 90 -1.15 -4.95 -3.53
CA CYS A 90 -1.15 -3.82 -2.60
C CYS A 90 -2.51 -3.53 -1.96
N GLY A 91 -3.61 -3.89 -2.61
CA GLY A 91 -4.95 -3.61 -2.11
C GLY A 91 -5.12 -2.14 -1.70
N LEU A 92 -5.57 -1.95 -0.48
CA LEU A 92 -5.64 -0.63 0.18
C LEU A 92 -4.52 -0.42 1.22
N ASP A 93 -3.34 -1.04 0.99
CA ASP A 93 -2.17 -0.78 1.84
C ASP A 93 -1.66 0.66 1.64
N THR A 94 -1.30 1.27 2.72
CA THR A 94 -0.83 2.66 2.83
C THR A 94 0.63 2.73 3.26
N ARG A 95 1.44 1.74 2.84
CA ARG A 95 2.86 1.66 3.21
C ARG A 95 3.64 2.89 2.78
N PHE A 96 3.43 3.35 1.55
CA PHE A 96 4.10 4.58 1.09
C PHE A 96 3.83 5.76 2.02
N GLN A 97 2.58 5.93 2.49
CA GLN A 97 2.21 7.02 3.40
C GLN A 97 2.83 6.86 4.79
N ARG A 98 3.07 5.62 5.24
CA ARG A 98 3.69 5.35 6.54
C ARG A 98 5.21 5.51 6.53
N ILE A 99 5.88 5.05 5.47
CA ILE A 99 7.34 4.91 5.45
C ILE A 99 8.03 5.56 4.25
N GLY A 100 7.30 6.16 3.32
CA GLY A 100 7.88 6.92 2.20
C GLY A 100 8.70 8.10 2.72
N ASN A 101 9.93 8.23 2.23
CA ASN A 101 10.89 9.23 2.71
C ASN A 101 11.46 10.12 1.59
N GLY A 102 10.88 10.05 0.41
CA GLY A 102 11.33 10.79 -0.78
C GLY A 102 12.58 10.26 -1.46
N LYS A 103 13.20 9.19 -0.94
CA LYS A 103 14.38 8.54 -1.54
C LYS A 103 14.02 7.36 -2.44
N ALA A 104 12.99 6.58 -2.02
CA ALA A 104 12.55 5.39 -2.74
C ALA A 104 11.42 5.73 -3.68
N ILE A 105 11.38 5.05 -4.82
CA ILE A 105 10.21 5.00 -5.69
C ILE A 105 9.42 3.74 -5.33
N PHE A 106 8.13 3.93 -5.00
CA PHE A 106 7.21 2.86 -4.70
C PHE A 106 6.28 2.60 -5.88
N TYR A 107 6.15 1.33 -6.23
CA TYR A 107 5.16 0.85 -7.17
C TYR A 107 4.15 -0.02 -6.43
N ASP A 108 2.91 0.46 -6.31
CA ASP A 108 1.80 -0.30 -5.75
C ASP A 108 1.07 -1.01 -6.88
N MET A 109 1.14 -2.34 -6.90
CA MET A 109 0.62 -3.17 -7.96
C MET A 109 -0.51 -4.07 -7.47
N ASP A 110 -1.59 -4.12 -8.23
CA ASP A 110 -2.71 -5.05 -8.03
C ASP A 110 -3.53 -5.19 -9.31
N LEU A 111 -4.57 -6.04 -9.27
CA LEU A 111 -5.50 -6.20 -10.38
C LEU A 111 -6.14 -4.86 -10.79
N PRO A 112 -6.51 -4.69 -12.07
CA PRO A 112 -7.06 -3.42 -12.58
C PRO A 112 -8.24 -2.87 -11.78
N GLU A 113 -9.16 -3.72 -11.35
CA GLU A 113 -10.31 -3.33 -10.53
C GLU A 113 -9.92 -2.85 -9.13
N VAL A 114 -8.87 -3.45 -8.54
CA VAL A 114 -8.34 -3.04 -7.23
C VAL A 114 -7.63 -1.69 -7.34
N ILE A 115 -6.82 -1.51 -8.38
CA ILE A 115 -6.13 -0.23 -8.62
C ILE A 115 -7.12 0.89 -8.96
N SER A 116 -8.20 0.58 -9.67
CA SER A 116 -9.28 1.56 -9.91
C SER A 116 -9.88 2.05 -8.59
N LEU A 117 -10.28 1.14 -7.70
CA LEU A 117 -10.78 1.47 -6.37
C LEU A 117 -9.73 2.23 -5.53
N ARG A 118 -8.48 1.79 -5.61
CA ARG A 118 -7.38 2.46 -4.89
C ARG A 118 -7.22 3.91 -5.32
N ARG A 119 -7.28 4.22 -6.63
CA ARG A 119 -7.18 5.60 -7.15
C ARG A 119 -8.30 6.51 -6.65
N GLU A 120 -9.48 5.97 -6.42
CA GLU A 120 -10.60 6.73 -5.87
C GLU A 120 -10.42 7.08 -4.39
N LEU A 121 -9.78 6.20 -3.62
CA LEU A 121 -9.65 6.32 -2.17
C LEU A 121 -8.29 6.90 -1.74
N ILE A 122 -7.23 6.57 -2.47
CA ILE A 122 -5.84 6.93 -2.18
C ILE A 122 -5.21 7.47 -3.47
N HIS A 123 -4.94 8.76 -3.51
CA HIS A 123 -4.36 9.37 -4.71
C HIS A 123 -2.88 9.01 -4.87
N GLU A 124 -2.45 8.83 -6.12
CA GLU A 124 -1.04 8.73 -6.46
C GLU A 124 -0.30 10.00 -6.02
N GLN A 125 0.94 9.84 -5.59
CA GLN A 125 1.79 10.93 -5.13
C GLN A 125 3.16 10.83 -5.81
N PRO A 126 3.94 11.90 -5.88
CA PRO A 126 5.32 11.81 -6.34
C PRO A 126 6.08 10.73 -5.56
N GLY A 127 6.70 9.79 -6.28
CA GLY A 127 7.38 8.63 -5.70
C GLY A 127 6.48 7.44 -5.34
N ASN A 128 5.15 7.52 -5.57
CA ASN A 128 4.23 6.39 -5.43
C ASN A 128 3.39 6.23 -6.70
N VAL A 129 3.68 5.22 -7.49
CA VAL A 129 3.07 4.94 -8.80
C VAL A 129 2.23 3.67 -8.73
N TYR A 130 1.06 3.66 -9.37
CA TYR A 130 0.17 2.50 -9.38
C TYR A 130 0.27 1.72 -10.69
N ILE A 131 0.41 0.39 -10.56
CA ILE A 131 0.46 -0.56 -11.67
C ILE A 131 -0.80 -1.42 -11.64
N ALA A 132 -1.62 -1.32 -12.69
CA ALA A 132 -2.82 -2.11 -12.87
C ALA A 132 -2.48 -3.32 -13.76
N ALA A 133 -2.06 -4.42 -13.15
CA ALA A 133 -1.67 -5.64 -13.87
C ALA A 133 -1.87 -6.89 -13.00
N SER A 134 -1.96 -8.04 -13.66
CA SER A 134 -1.93 -9.33 -12.97
C SER A 134 -0.48 -9.73 -12.63
N LEU A 135 -0.27 -10.31 -11.43
CA LEU A 135 1.03 -10.90 -11.08
C LEU A 135 1.45 -12.04 -12.02
N LEU A 136 0.47 -12.67 -12.68
CA LEU A 136 0.73 -13.76 -13.66
C LEU A 136 1.22 -13.24 -15.00
N GLU A 137 1.12 -11.96 -15.27
CA GLU A 137 1.65 -11.28 -16.46
C GLU A 137 3.01 -10.67 -16.09
N THR A 138 4.05 -10.89 -16.89
CA THR A 138 5.41 -10.45 -16.55
C THR A 138 5.83 -9.14 -17.22
N ASP A 139 5.06 -8.63 -18.15
CA ASP A 139 5.38 -7.44 -18.96
C ASP A 139 5.66 -6.20 -18.09
N TRP A 140 4.95 -6.05 -16.98
CA TRP A 140 5.16 -4.95 -16.04
C TRP A 140 6.56 -4.98 -15.38
N MET A 141 7.15 -6.19 -15.18
CA MET A 141 8.51 -6.32 -14.65
C MET A 141 9.53 -5.83 -15.67
N ASP A 142 9.36 -6.22 -16.94
CA ASP A 142 10.25 -5.81 -18.04
C ASP A 142 10.17 -4.29 -18.25
N ASP A 143 8.99 -3.70 -18.13
CA ASP A 143 8.79 -2.26 -18.21
C ASP A 143 9.51 -1.51 -17.07
N LEU A 144 9.40 -2.00 -15.84
CA LEU A 144 10.12 -1.42 -14.70
C LEU A 144 11.64 -1.55 -14.85
N LEU A 145 12.13 -2.72 -15.26
CA LEU A 145 13.56 -2.95 -15.47
C LEU A 145 14.12 -2.04 -16.57
N ARG A 146 13.40 -1.86 -17.67
CA ARG A 146 13.81 -0.94 -18.75
C ARG A 146 13.86 0.50 -18.27
N LYS A 147 12.86 0.94 -17.53
CA LYS A 147 12.78 2.30 -16.99
C LYS A 147 13.97 2.61 -16.09
N HIS A 148 14.26 1.75 -15.12
CA HIS A 148 15.31 2.03 -14.14
C HIS A 148 16.73 1.83 -14.67
N ARG A 149 16.95 0.92 -15.64
CA ARG A 149 18.24 0.83 -16.33
C ARG A 149 18.57 2.08 -17.14
N SER A 150 17.59 2.69 -17.80
CA SER A 150 17.81 3.93 -18.55
C SER A 150 18.13 5.12 -17.66
N GLU A 151 17.57 5.17 -16.45
CA GLU A 151 17.85 6.21 -15.46
C GLU A 151 19.27 6.08 -14.87
N GLU A 152 19.75 4.85 -14.61
CA GLU A 152 21.13 4.60 -14.16
C GLU A 152 22.16 5.04 -15.21
N HIS A 153 21.99 4.67 -16.48
CA HIS A 153 22.88 5.09 -17.56
C HIS A 153 22.92 6.62 -17.77
N THR A 154 21.78 7.28 -17.57
CA THR A 154 21.73 8.75 -17.70
C THR A 154 22.47 9.46 -16.57
N SER A 155 22.41 8.92 -15.35
CA SER A 155 23.12 9.47 -14.18
C SER A 155 24.64 9.26 -14.25
N GLU A 156 25.10 8.14 -14.81
CA GLU A 156 26.54 7.86 -15.02
C GLU A 156 27.17 8.76 -16.09
N LEU A 157 26.41 9.17 -17.10
CA LEU A 157 26.89 10.09 -18.14
C LEU A 157 26.94 11.57 -17.71
N GLN A 158 26.34 11.92 -16.58
CA GLN A 158 26.30 13.28 -16.02
C GLN A 158 27.26 13.48 -14.84
N SER A 159 27.96 12.44 -14.41
CA SER A 159 28.99 12.47 -13.35
C SER A 159 30.41 12.53 -13.97
#